data_d98ed2fd3513d83af70139678db32c26
#
_entry.id   d98ed2fd3513d83af70139678db32c26
#
_cell.length_a   1.000
_cell.length_b   1.000
_cell.length_c   1.000
_cell.angle_alpha   90.00
_cell.angle_beta   90.00
_cell.angle_gamma   90.00
#
_symmetry.space_group_name_H-M   'P 1'
#
loop_
_entity.id
_entity.type
_entity.pdbx_description
1 polymer ?
#
loop_
_entity_poly.entity_id
_entity_poly.type
_entity_poly.pdbx_seq_one_letter_code
_entity_poly.pdbx_strand_id
1 'polypeptide(L)'
;MLVALAVARSALAQDLDETQLRGRQVFAQWCGICHLKPALGVKTYGPPLNKASAGGSDELMRAFIQNGSERMPAFKHTLKPAEIDAIIAYLRTVPVPK
;
A
#
# COMPACT_ATOMS: atom_id res chain seq x y z
N MET A 1 -19.77 31.56 -20.93
CA MET A 1 -18.58 31.82 -20.13
C MET A 1 -18.22 30.56 -19.35
N LEU A 2 -17.10 30.03 -19.70
CA LEU A 2 -16.63 28.81 -19.05
C LEU A 2 -15.99 29.17 -17.72
N VAL A 3 -16.68 28.84 -16.68
CA VAL A 3 -16.04 28.82 -15.38
C VAL A 3 -15.16 27.56 -15.35
N ALA A 4 -13.87 27.76 -15.46
CA ALA A 4 -12.98 26.70 -15.15
C ALA A 4 -13.17 26.37 -13.68
N LEU A 5 -13.97 25.39 -13.43
CA LEU A 5 -14.00 24.78 -12.13
C LEU A 5 -12.65 24.11 -11.92
N ALA A 6 -11.76 24.86 -11.32
CA ALA A 6 -10.64 24.23 -10.68
C ALA A 6 -11.23 23.30 -9.63
N VAL A 7 -11.40 22.06 -10.01
CA VAL A 7 -11.75 21.05 -9.04
C VAL A 7 -10.62 21.02 -8.05
N ALA A 8 -10.88 21.58 -6.87
CA ALA A 8 -9.93 21.49 -5.79
C ALA A 8 -9.81 20.02 -5.43
N ARG A 9 -8.86 19.39 -6.03
CA ARG A 9 -8.53 18.02 -5.69
C ARG A 9 -7.86 18.02 -4.33
N SER A 10 -8.35 17.18 -3.46
CA SER A 10 -7.65 16.91 -2.23
C SER A 10 -6.23 16.48 -2.58
N ALA A 11 -5.23 17.25 -2.18
CA ALA A 11 -3.84 16.99 -2.50
C ALA A 11 -3.40 15.57 -2.11
N LEU A 12 -3.95 15.03 -1.03
CA LEU A 12 -3.58 13.71 -0.52
C LEU A 12 -4.02 12.56 -1.41
N ALA A 13 -5.22 12.63 -1.97
CA ALA A 13 -5.74 11.54 -2.78
C ALA A 13 -5.29 11.64 -4.23
N GLN A 14 -4.84 12.83 -4.66
CA GLN A 14 -4.59 13.12 -6.06
C GLN A 14 -3.15 13.03 -6.46
N ASP A 15 -2.24 12.93 -5.49
CA ASP A 15 -0.82 12.84 -5.79
C ASP A 15 -0.39 11.43 -6.18
N LEU A 16 -1.32 10.48 -6.14
CA LEU A 16 -1.04 9.12 -6.56
C LEU A 16 -1.27 8.95 -8.06
N ASP A 17 -0.29 8.37 -8.75
CA ASP A 17 -0.47 7.98 -10.14
C ASP A 17 -1.33 6.72 -10.24
N GLU A 18 -1.60 6.26 -11.48
CA GLU A 18 -2.45 5.09 -11.71
C GLU A 18 -1.88 3.83 -11.07
N THR A 19 -0.57 3.65 -11.14
CA THR A 19 0.08 2.49 -10.55
C THR A 19 -0.04 2.50 -9.03
N GLN A 20 0.18 3.65 -8.43
CA GLN A 20 0.04 3.81 -6.99
C GLN A 20 -1.40 3.63 -6.51
N LEU A 21 -2.36 4.15 -7.27
CA LEU A 21 -3.78 3.94 -6.98
C LEU A 21 -4.16 2.46 -7.07
N ARG A 22 -3.66 1.79 -8.09
CA ARG A 22 -3.86 0.35 -8.23
C ARG A 22 -3.25 -0.40 -7.06
N GLY A 23 -2.05 0.00 -6.66
CA GLY A 23 -1.36 -0.57 -5.50
C GLY A 23 -2.16 -0.42 -4.22
N ARG A 24 -2.75 0.74 -4.01
CA ARG A 24 -3.61 0.99 -2.85
C ARG A 24 -4.82 0.06 -2.84
N GLN A 25 -5.44 -0.16 -4.00
CA GLN A 25 -6.58 -1.06 -4.12
C GLN A 25 -6.20 -2.51 -3.83
N VAL A 26 -5.11 -2.97 -4.43
CA VAL A 26 -4.62 -4.33 -4.22
C VAL A 26 -4.20 -4.53 -2.77
N PHE A 27 -3.51 -3.56 -2.20
CA PHE A 27 -3.11 -3.58 -0.80
C PHE A 27 -4.34 -3.69 0.12
N ALA A 28 -5.35 -2.88 -0.09
CA ALA A 28 -6.56 -2.92 0.73
C ALA A 28 -7.24 -4.29 0.64
N GLN A 29 -7.26 -4.87 -0.55
CA GLN A 29 -7.93 -6.14 -0.80
C GLN A 29 -7.18 -7.34 -0.20
N TRP A 30 -5.86 -7.38 -0.33
CA TRP A 30 -5.08 -8.57 0.02
C TRP A 30 -4.24 -8.42 1.28
N CYS A 31 -3.91 -7.20 1.65
CA CYS A 31 -3.03 -6.93 2.80
C CYS A 31 -3.79 -6.25 3.94
N GLY A 32 -4.91 -5.65 3.63
CA GLY A 32 -5.64 -4.81 4.59
C GLY A 32 -6.13 -5.55 5.82
N ILE A 33 -6.50 -6.82 5.66
CA ILE A 33 -7.01 -7.58 6.80
C ILE A 33 -6.00 -7.66 7.95
N CYS A 34 -4.71 -7.62 7.64
CA CYS A 34 -3.66 -7.69 8.64
C CYS A 34 -2.99 -6.34 8.91
N HIS A 35 -2.97 -5.45 7.92
CA HIS A 35 -2.17 -4.23 7.99
C HIS A 35 -2.99 -2.95 8.11
N LEU A 36 -4.29 -2.99 7.97
CA LEU A 36 -5.16 -1.83 8.17
C LEU A 36 -6.03 -2.05 9.40
N LYS A 37 -6.20 -0.98 10.19
CA LYS A 37 -7.04 -1.07 11.39
C LYS A 37 -8.49 -1.35 11.00
N PRO A 38 -9.07 -2.46 11.48
CA PRO A 38 -10.46 -2.78 11.14
C PRO A 38 -11.47 -1.94 11.89
N ALA A 39 -11.12 -1.47 13.10
CA ALA A 39 -12.02 -0.70 13.95
C ALA A 39 -11.21 0.11 14.96
N LEU A 40 -11.88 1.06 15.59
CA LEU A 40 -11.26 1.89 16.62
C LEU A 40 -10.82 1.03 17.82
N GLY A 41 -9.62 1.30 18.28
CA GLY A 41 -9.08 0.66 19.48
C GLY A 41 -8.55 -0.75 19.28
N VAL A 42 -8.67 -1.30 18.08
CA VAL A 42 -8.18 -2.65 17.78
C VAL A 42 -6.81 -2.55 17.13
N LYS A 43 -5.87 -3.33 17.62
CA LYS A 43 -4.54 -3.42 17.01
C LYS A 43 -4.60 -4.25 15.76
N THR A 44 -3.78 -3.89 14.77
CA THR A 44 -3.64 -4.70 13.57
C THR A 44 -2.83 -5.95 13.87
N TYR A 45 -3.11 -7.03 13.15
CA TYR A 45 -2.30 -8.24 13.23
C TYR A 45 -0.88 -7.99 12.74
N GLY A 46 -0.74 -7.32 11.59
CA GLY A 46 0.55 -6.90 11.07
C GLY A 46 0.83 -5.45 11.40
N PRO A 47 2.07 -4.98 11.25
CA PRO A 47 2.40 -3.59 11.52
C PRO A 47 1.80 -2.65 10.48
N PRO A 48 1.56 -1.38 10.83
CA PRO A 48 1.27 -0.37 9.82
C PRO A 48 2.44 -0.28 8.84
N LEU A 49 2.15 -0.24 7.55
CA LEU A 49 3.18 -0.32 6.53
C LEU A 49 3.44 1.02 5.84
N ASN A 50 4.71 1.29 5.66
CA ASN A 50 5.26 2.30 4.79
C ASN A 50 6.60 1.75 4.30
N LYS A 51 7.35 2.51 3.50
CA LYS A 51 8.62 2.01 2.99
C LYS A 51 9.57 1.57 4.11
N ALA A 52 9.67 2.36 5.17
CA ALA A 52 10.60 2.07 6.26
C ALA A 52 10.21 0.82 7.02
N SER A 53 8.93 0.66 7.37
CA SER A 53 8.44 -0.49 8.14
C SER A 53 8.31 -1.75 7.31
N ALA A 54 8.26 -1.62 5.99
CA ALA A 54 8.12 -2.76 5.08
C ALA A 54 9.46 -3.27 4.54
N GLY A 55 10.55 -2.96 5.21
CA GLY A 55 11.87 -3.48 4.87
C GLY A 55 12.88 -2.42 4.47
N GLY A 56 12.46 -1.21 4.17
CA GLY A 56 13.36 -0.10 3.85
C GLY A 56 13.77 0.01 2.38
N SER A 57 13.51 -1.01 1.57
CA SER A 57 13.83 -0.98 0.14
C SER A 57 12.78 -1.74 -0.66
N ASP A 58 12.69 -1.41 -1.95
CA ASP A 58 11.76 -2.09 -2.85
C ASP A 58 12.07 -3.59 -2.94
N GLU A 59 13.33 -3.95 -2.94
CA GLU A 59 13.75 -5.36 -3.01
C GLU A 59 13.28 -6.16 -1.80
N LEU A 60 13.44 -5.60 -0.61
CA LEU A 60 13.00 -6.26 0.61
C LEU A 60 11.48 -6.32 0.69
N MET A 61 10.78 -5.26 0.30
CA MET A 61 9.32 -5.28 0.23
C MET A 61 8.84 -6.38 -0.70
N ARG A 62 9.45 -6.48 -1.88
CA ARG A 62 9.09 -7.50 -2.86
C ARG A 62 9.32 -8.90 -2.30
N ALA A 63 10.46 -9.12 -1.67
CA ALA A 63 10.78 -10.41 -1.08
C ALA A 63 9.76 -10.82 0.00
N PHE A 64 9.38 -9.89 0.87
CA PHE A 64 8.37 -10.16 1.89
C PHE A 64 7.00 -10.47 1.29
N ILE A 65 6.60 -9.73 0.28
CA ILE A 65 5.30 -9.97 -0.37
C ILE A 65 5.30 -11.30 -1.09
N GLN A 66 6.37 -11.60 -1.82
CA GLN A 66 6.47 -12.84 -2.60
C GLN A 66 6.55 -14.07 -1.72
N ASN A 67 7.39 -14.03 -0.72
CA ASN A 67 7.77 -15.21 0.05
C ASN A 67 7.12 -15.27 1.42
N GLY A 68 6.59 -14.16 1.91
CA GLY A 68 6.02 -14.08 3.23
C GLY A 68 7.08 -14.20 4.32
N SER A 69 6.61 -14.48 5.50
CA SER A 69 7.45 -14.72 6.67
C SER A 69 6.74 -15.74 7.55
N GLU A 70 7.27 -15.99 8.74
CA GLU A 70 6.66 -16.92 9.69
C GLU A 70 5.18 -16.58 9.97
N ARG A 71 4.84 -15.28 9.96
CA ARG A 71 3.49 -14.81 10.31
C ARG A 71 2.74 -14.18 9.15
N MET A 72 3.39 -13.98 8.01
CA MET A 72 2.80 -13.36 6.84
C MET A 72 2.76 -14.36 5.69
N PRO A 73 1.59 -14.56 5.05
CA PRO A 73 1.52 -15.49 3.92
C PRO A 73 2.31 -15.01 2.72
N ALA A 74 2.72 -15.92 1.88
CA ALA A 74 3.38 -15.63 0.62
C ALA A 74 2.34 -15.34 -0.46
N PHE A 75 2.60 -14.35 -1.31
CA PHE A 75 1.66 -13.94 -2.34
C PHE A 75 2.14 -14.16 -3.77
N LYS A 76 3.31 -14.77 -3.97
CA LYS A 76 3.87 -14.93 -5.31
C LYS A 76 3.01 -15.76 -6.27
N HIS A 77 2.15 -16.63 -5.72
CA HIS A 77 1.24 -17.43 -6.53
C HIS A 77 -0.16 -16.85 -6.61
N THR A 78 -0.44 -15.81 -5.84
CA THR A 78 -1.75 -15.17 -5.76
C THR A 78 -1.78 -13.86 -6.53
N LEU A 79 -0.72 -13.08 -6.41
CA LEU A 79 -0.60 -11.77 -7.03
C LEU A 79 0.35 -11.83 -8.21
N LYS A 80 -0.02 -11.15 -9.29
CA LYS A 80 0.85 -10.99 -10.44
C LYS A 80 2.02 -10.06 -10.09
N PRO A 81 3.17 -10.19 -10.76
CA PRO A 81 4.30 -9.28 -10.52
C PRO A 81 3.93 -7.80 -10.62
N ALA A 82 3.10 -7.44 -11.59
CA ALA A 82 2.65 -6.05 -11.75
C ALA A 82 1.83 -5.57 -10.56
N GLU A 83 1.06 -6.46 -9.94
CA GLU A 83 0.28 -6.11 -8.75
C GLU A 83 1.19 -5.90 -7.54
N ILE A 84 2.21 -6.73 -7.40
CA ILE A 84 3.22 -6.57 -6.35
C ILE A 84 3.97 -5.26 -6.54
N ASP A 85 4.40 -4.97 -7.77
CA ASP A 85 5.06 -3.71 -8.08
C ASP A 85 4.19 -2.51 -7.75
N ALA A 86 2.89 -2.60 -8.02
CA ALA A 86 1.95 -1.54 -7.70
C ALA A 86 1.82 -1.32 -6.18
N ILE A 87 1.77 -2.40 -5.40
CA ILE A 87 1.76 -2.31 -3.94
C ILE A 87 3.00 -1.58 -3.44
N ILE A 88 4.17 -1.94 -3.97
CA ILE A 88 5.44 -1.31 -3.58
C ILE A 88 5.41 0.18 -3.92
N ALA A 89 4.95 0.52 -5.13
CA ALA A 89 4.83 1.91 -5.54
C ALA A 89 3.91 2.70 -4.60
N TYR A 90 2.81 2.09 -4.18
CA TYR A 90 1.91 2.70 -3.21
C TYR A 90 2.56 2.88 -1.84
N LEU A 91 3.21 1.85 -1.32
CA LEU A 91 3.81 1.92 0.03
C LEU A 91 4.89 2.99 0.14
N ARG A 92 5.58 3.30 -0.96
CA ARG A 92 6.53 4.41 -0.98
C ARG A 92 5.88 5.77 -0.72
N THR A 93 4.58 5.89 -0.97
CA THR A 93 3.85 7.14 -0.77
C THR A 93 3.29 7.31 0.63
N VAL A 94 3.26 6.24 1.42
CA VAL A 94 2.69 6.28 2.76
C VAL A 94 3.65 7.00 3.69
N PRO A 95 3.19 8.07 4.39
CA PRO A 95 4.07 8.81 5.27
C PRO A 95 4.60 7.97 6.41
N VAL A 96 5.85 8.23 6.77
CA VAL A 96 6.45 7.62 7.96
C VAL A 96 6.05 8.45 9.16
N PRO A 97 5.44 7.86 10.20
CA PRO A 97 5.08 8.61 11.40
C PRO A 97 6.32 9.20 12.06
N LYS A 98 6.17 10.41 12.56
CA LYS A 98 7.25 11.08 13.30
C LYS A 98 7.32 10.54 14.73
#